data_1c5706ec6abb421ee06212c3cf60a3d3
#
_entry.id   1c5706ec6abb421ee06212c3cf60a3d3
#
_cell.length_a   1.000
_cell.length_b   1.000
_cell.length_c   1.000
_cell.angle_alpha   90.00
_cell.angle_beta   90.00
_cell.angle_gamma   90.00
#
_symmetry.space_group_name_H-M   'P 1'
#
loop_
_entity.id
_entity.type
_entity.pdbx_description
1 polymer ?
#
loop_
_entity_poly.entity_id
_entity_poly.type
_entity_poly.pdbx_seq_one_letter_code
_entity_poly.pdbx_strand_id
1 'polypeptide(L)'
;MEEYGVIIIRTLFLYLLITFIFRMMGKREIGELSILDLVVFIMIAEMAVLAIEEPADPIIHTILPMGVMVLVQFISAWFSLRSKSFREMVDGKPTVLIHNGKIDEKAMKKQRYNFDDLLLQLREKDVFNLADVEFAVLEPSGSLSVLKKEKKSSGSLTLPLILDGQVQTTHLDMMGKTAFWLRKELRERGYRDLTKISFCSFHNGQFHIDMIDN
;
A
#
# COMPACT_ATOMS: atom_id res chain seq x y z
N MET A 1 -41.81 -9.18 -22.99
CA MET A 1 -41.54 -7.73 -22.82
C MET A 1 -41.30 -7.36 -21.37
N GLU A 2 -42.00 -7.98 -20.41
CA GLU A 2 -41.78 -7.75 -18.96
C GLU A 2 -40.35 -8.13 -18.51
N GLU A 3 -39.82 -9.23 -19.02
CA GLU A 3 -38.49 -9.74 -18.69
C GLU A 3 -37.37 -8.72 -19.05
N TYR A 4 -37.43 -8.12 -20.26
CA TYR A 4 -36.46 -7.11 -20.65
C TYR A 4 -36.54 -5.83 -19.79
N GLY A 5 -37.75 -5.46 -19.34
CA GLY A 5 -37.94 -4.37 -18.40
C GLY A 5 -37.28 -4.63 -17.06
N VAL A 6 -37.39 -5.86 -16.53
CA VAL A 6 -36.74 -6.29 -15.29
C VAL A 6 -35.22 -6.23 -15.43
N ILE A 7 -34.67 -6.76 -16.52
CA ILE A 7 -33.22 -6.74 -16.80
C ILE A 7 -32.68 -5.30 -16.82
N ILE A 8 -33.36 -4.38 -17.53
CA ILE A 8 -32.93 -2.97 -17.62
C ILE A 8 -32.94 -2.31 -16.24
N ILE A 9 -34.02 -2.50 -15.46
CA ILE A 9 -34.14 -1.90 -14.12
C ILE A 9 -33.06 -2.47 -13.18
N ARG A 10 -32.83 -3.78 -13.20
CA ARG A 10 -31.75 -4.41 -12.40
C ARG A 10 -30.37 -3.90 -12.78
N THR A 11 -30.09 -3.80 -14.06
CA THR A 11 -28.80 -3.30 -14.55
C THR A 11 -28.54 -1.88 -14.05
N LEU A 12 -29.51 -0.98 -14.18
CA LEU A 12 -29.39 0.40 -13.69
C LEU A 12 -29.25 0.47 -12.17
N PHE A 13 -30.04 -0.33 -11.46
CA PHE A 13 -29.98 -0.39 -10.00
C PHE A 13 -28.61 -0.90 -9.53
N LEU A 14 -28.12 -2.01 -10.08
CA LEU A 14 -26.82 -2.58 -9.74
C LEU A 14 -25.66 -1.64 -10.11
N TYR A 15 -25.75 -0.96 -11.25
CA TYR A 15 -24.77 0.06 -11.63
C TYR A 15 -24.67 1.16 -10.56
N LEU A 16 -25.80 1.70 -10.12
CA LEU A 16 -25.85 2.73 -9.09
C LEU A 16 -25.36 2.21 -7.74
N LEU A 17 -25.77 1.00 -7.36
CA LEU A 17 -25.37 0.34 -6.12
C LEU A 17 -23.86 0.12 -6.08
N ILE A 18 -23.28 -0.45 -7.13
CA ILE A 18 -21.83 -0.71 -7.23
C ILE A 18 -21.05 0.59 -7.24
N THR A 19 -21.52 1.59 -7.99
CA THR A 19 -20.89 2.93 -7.99
C THR A 19 -20.90 3.54 -6.58
N PHE A 20 -21.99 3.40 -5.86
CA PHE A 20 -22.11 3.86 -4.48
C PHE A 20 -21.14 3.11 -3.55
N ILE A 21 -21.09 1.77 -3.64
CA ILE A 21 -20.16 0.93 -2.87
C ILE A 21 -18.72 1.39 -3.10
N PHE A 22 -18.29 1.50 -4.34
CA PHE A 22 -16.91 1.91 -4.66
C PHE A 22 -16.59 3.32 -4.21
N ARG A 23 -17.58 4.22 -4.26
CA ARG A 23 -17.40 5.58 -3.73
C ARG A 23 -17.26 5.62 -2.20
N MET A 24 -17.93 4.72 -1.49
CA MET A 24 -17.79 4.59 -0.03
C MET A 24 -16.44 4.01 0.39
N MET A 25 -15.84 3.13 -0.43
CA MET A 25 -14.55 2.48 -0.14
C MET A 25 -13.37 3.47 -0.14
N GLY A 26 -13.51 4.63 -0.78
CA GLY A 26 -12.57 5.75 -0.69
C GLY A 26 -11.57 5.86 -1.84
N LYS A 27 -10.85 6.99 -1.90
CA LYS A 27 -9.94 7.32 -3.02
C LYS A 27 -8.64 6.50 -3.05
N ARG A 28 -8.23 5.93 -1.92
CA ARG A 28 -7.01 5.14 -1.81
C ARG A 28 -7.09 3.90 -2.68
N GLU A 29 -8.27 3.29 -2.75
CA GLU A 29 -8.49 2.01 -3.41
C GLU A 29 -8.53 2.11 -4.95
N ILE A 30 -8.78 3.32 -5.50
CA ILE A 30 -8.82 3.52 -6.96
C ILE A 30 -7.41 3.75 -7.54
N GLY A 31 -6.47 4.24 -6.73
CA GLY A 31 -5.10 4.57 -7.19
C GLY A 31 -4.07 3.46 -7.01
N GLU A 32 -4.21 2.66 -5.95
CA GLU A 32 -3.28 1.58 -5.59
C GLU A 32 -4.09 0.42 -5.00
N LEU A 33 -4.73 -0.38 -5.88
CA LEU A 33 -5.54 -1.52 -5.49
C LEU A 33 -4.71 -2.56 -4.73
N SER A 34 -5.14 -2.90 -3.53
CA SER A 34 -4.62 -4.07 -2.82
C SER A 34 -5.15 -5.37 -3.47
N ILE A 35 -4.49 -6.47 -3.19
CA ILE A 35 -4.96 -7.79 -3.66
C ILE A 35 -6.36 -8.10 -3.10
N LEU A 36 -6.65 -7.70 -1.85
CA LEU A 36 -7.96 -7.89 -1.25
C LEU A 36 -9.04 -7.07 -1.96
N ASP A 37 -8.75 -5.81 -2.28
CA ASP A 37 -9.67 -4.94 -3.01
C ASP A 37 -10.00 -5.52 -4.37
N LEU A 38 -8.99 -6.02 -5.09
CA LEU A 38 -9.17 -6.66 -6.39
C LEU A 38 -10.08 -7.90 -6.28
N VAL A 39 -9.89 -8.75 -5.28
CA VAL A 39 -10.74 -9.93 -5.05
C VAL A 39 -12.18 -9.51 -4.77
N VAL A 40 -12.39 -8.52 -3.91
CA VAL A 40 -13.74 -8.00 -3.60
C VAL A 40 -14.39 -7.41 -4.85
N PHE A 41 -13.65 -6.67 -5.69
CA PHE A 41 -14.18 -6.10 -6.93
C PHE A 41 -14.61 -7.18 -7.92
N ILE A 42 -13.79 -8.21 -8.11
CA ILE A 42 -14.14 -9.33 -9.00
C ILE A 42 -15.39 -10.06 -8.49
N MET A 43 -15.47 -10.34 -7.19
CA MET A 43 -16.62 -11.01 -6.60
C MET A 43 -17.91 -10.19 -6.72
N ILE A 44 -17.86 -8.88 -6.45
CA ILE A 44 -19.02 -7.99 -6.61
C ILE A 44 -19.47 -7.92 -8.07
N ALA A 45 -18.52 -7.83 -9.00
CA ALA A 45 -18.83 -7.80 -10.44
C ALA A 45 -19.52 -9.09 -10.89
N GLU A 46 -19.01 -10.25 -10.47
CA GLU A 46 -19.60 -11.56 -10.81
C GLU A 46 -21.03 -11.71 -10.25
N MET A 47 -21.24 -11.31 -8.99
CA MET A 47 -22.58 -11.32 -8.39
C MET A 47 -23.57 -10.42 -9.16
N ALA A 48 -23.10 -9.29 -9.68
CA ALA A 48 -23.93 -8.39 -10.48
C ALA A 48 -24.31 -9.03 -11.83
N VAL A 49 -23.35 -9.71 -12.47
CA VAL A 49 -23.60 -10.43 -13.73
C VAL A 49 -24.68 -11.50 -13.52
N LEU A 50 -24.51 -12.36 -12.50
CA LEU A 50 -25.48 -13.40 -12.17
C LEU A 50 -26.89 -12.84 -11.90
N ALA A 51 -26.98 -11.70 -11.20
CA ALA A 51 -28.28 -11.08 -10.93
C ALA A 51 -28.96 -10.51 -12.19
N ILE A 52 -28.19 -10.15 -13.21
CA ILE A 52 -28.72 -9.67 -14.49
C ILE A 52 -29.13 -10.85 -15.38
N GLU A 53 -28.33 -11.93 -15.39
CA GLU A 53 -28.57 -13.11 -16.22
C GLU A 53 -29.75 -13.95 -15.72
N GLU A 54 -30.00 -13.96 -14.39
CA GLU A 54 -31.10 -14.71 -13.77
C GLU A 54 -32.17 -13.77 -13.20
N PRO A 55 -32.99 -13.12 -14.05
CA PRO A 55 -34.00 -12.16 -13.60
C PRO A 55 -35.12 -12.75 -12.76
N ALA A 56 -35.30 -14.07 -12.78
CA ALA A 56 -36.29 -14.76 -11.95
C ALA A 56 -35.84 -14.86 -10.48
N ASP A 57 -34.55 -14.88 -10.19
CA ASP A 57 -34.05 -14.98 -8.84
C ASP A 57 -34.27 -13.66 -8.06
N PRO A 58 -34.67 -13.75 -6.77
CA PRO A 58 -34.80 -12.57 -5.93
C PRO A 58 -33.48 -11.79 -5.81
N ILE A 59 -33.51 -10.50 -6.09
CA ILE A 59 -32.32 -9.62 -6.08
C ILE A 59 -31.59 -9.60 -4.71
N ILE A 60 -32.30 -9.98 -3.64
CA ILE A 60 -31.73 -10.07 -2.29
C ILE A 60 -30.59 -11.10 -2.21
N HIS A 61 -30.65 -12.17 -3.03
CA HIS A 61 -29.59 -13.18 -3.09
C HIS A 61 -28.27 -12.61 -3.62
N THR A 62 -28.33 -11.50 -4.33
CA THR A 62 -27.15 -10.73 -4.80
C THR A 62 -26.74 -9.65 -3.80
N ILE A 63 -27.71 -8.87 -3.31
CA ILE A 63 -27.42 -7.73 -2.41
C ILE A 63 -26.83 -8.20 -1.08
N LEU A 64 -27.32 -9.30 -0.53
CA LEU A 64 -26.85 -9.80 0.76
C LEU A 64 -25.36 -10.17 0.75
N PRO A 65 -24.86 -11.02 -0.17
CA PRO A 65 -23.44 -11.33 -0.23
C PRO A 65 -22.58 -10.11 -0.63
N MET A 66 -23.08 -9.21 -1.50
CA MET A 66 -22.38 -7.93 -1.77
C MET A 66 -22.22 -7.11 -0.47
N GLY A 67 -23.26 -7.00 0.34
CA GLY A 67 -23.21 -6.32 1.64
C GLY A 67 -22.21 -6.96 2.60
N VAL A 68 -22.13 -8.30 2.61
CA VAL A 68 -21.10 -9.02 3.40
C VAL A 68 -19.70 -8.68 2.91
N MET A 69 -19.45 -8.65 1.60
CA MET A 69 -18.14 -8.27 1.05
C MET A 69 -17.75 -6.85 1.43
N VAL A 70 -18.66 -5.89 1.32
CA VAL A 70 -18.45 -4.51 1.76
C VAL A 70 -18.14 -4.46 3.26
N LEU A 71 -18.85 -5.20 4.08
CA LEU A 71 -18.59 -5.27 5.53
C LEU A 71 -17.20 -5.84 5.83
N VAL A 72 -16.81 -6.93 5.15
CA VAL A 72 -15.45 -7.50 5.27
C VAL A 72 -14.40 -6.46 4.91
N GLN A 73 -14.62 -5.69 3.85
CA GLN A 73 -13.70 -4.65 3.41
C GLN A 73 -13.54 -3.54 4.48
N PHE A 74 -14.64 -3.05 5.06
CA PHE A 74 -14.58 -2.06 6.13
C PHE A 74 -13.87 -2.59 7.38
N ILE A 75 -14.14 -3.84 7.76
CA ILE A 75 -13.47 -4.50 8.89
C ILE A 75 -11.98 -4.63 8.62
N SER A 76 -11.60 -5.08 7.42
CA SER A 76 -10.20 -5.23 7.02
C SER A 76 -9.47 -3.89 7.01
N ALA A 77 -10.09 -2.83 6.46
CA ALA A 77 -9.55 -1.47 6.49
C ALA A 77 -9.34 -0.97 7.93
N TRP A 78 -10.30 -1.20 8.82
CA TRP A 78 -10.20 -0.82 10.23
C TRP A 78 -9.04 -1.55 10.94
N PHE A 79 -8.86 -2.85 10.70
CA PHE A 79 -7.72 -3.61 11.24
C PHE A 79 -6.39 -3.15 10.62
N SER A 80 -6.36 -2.86 9.32
CA SER A 80 -5.17 -2.36 8.62
C SER A 80 -4.69 -1.02 9.19
N LEU A 81 -5.61 -0.13 9.60
CA LEU A 81 -5.26 1.13 10.26
C LEU A 81 -4.67 0.92 11.66
N ARG A 82 -5.10 -0.10 12.39
CA ARG A 82 -4.70 -0.34 13.80
C ARG A 82 -3.52 -1.29 13.96
N SER A 83 -3.26 -2.14 12.98
CA SER A 83 -2.25 -3.20 13.08
C SER A 83 -1.31 -3.17 11.88
N LYS A 84 -0.06 -2.75 12.12
CA LYS A 84 0.99 -2.82 11.11
C LYS A 84 1.22 -4.24 10.61
N SER A 85 1.24 -5.22 11.52
CA SER A 85 1.43 -6.63 11.16
C SER A 85 0.32 -7.16 10.27
N PHE A 86 -0.93 -6.75 10.51
CA PHE A 86 -2.06 -7.09 9.67
C PHE A 86 -1.92 -6.45 8.28
N ARG A 87 -1.60 -5.15 8.23
CA ARG A 87 -1.36 -4.41 6.98
C ARG A 87 -0.24 -5.04 6.15
N GLU A 88 0.91 -5.39 6.77
CA GLU A 88 2.02 -6.04 6.08
C GLU A 88 1.69 -7.46 5.59
N MET A 89 0.81 -8.16 6.28
CA MET A 89 0.36 -9.50 5.88
C MET A 89 -0.61 -9.42 4.69
N VAL A 90 -1.49 -8.43 4.66
CA VAL A 90 -2.55 -8.27 3.66
C VAL A 90 -2.04 -7.55 2.41
N ASP A 91 -1.47 -6.37 2.59
CA ASP A 91 -1.04 -5.50 1.49
C ASP A 91 0.41 -5.81 1.06
N GLY A 92 1.20 -6.44 1.93
CA GLY A 92 2.63 -6.59 1.75
C GLY A 92 3.41 -5.42 2.33
N LYS A 93 4.72 -5.43 2.13
CA LYS A 93 5.62 -4.36 2.58
C LYS A 93 6.55 -3.93 1.46
N PRO A 94 6.91 -2.62 1.43
CA PRO A 94 7.89 -2.12 0.49
C PRO A 94 9.21 -2.89 0.60
N THR A 95 9.86 -3.14 -0.54
CA THR A 95 11.14 -3.85 -0.61
C THR A 95 12.16 -2.99 -1.33
N VAL A 96 13.27 -2.66 -0.65
CA VAL A 96 14.35 -1.89 -1.28
C VAL A 96 15.11 -2.81 -2.24
N LEU A 97 15.12 -2.45 -3.53
CA LEU A 97 15.83 -3.16 -4.60
C LEU A 97 17.16 -2.52 -4.94
N ILE A 98 17.28 -1.19 -4.79
CA ILE A 98 18.53 -0.45 -4.97
C ILE A 98 18.76 0.43 -3.74
N HIS A 99 19.95 0.32 -3.14
CA HIS A 99 20.36 1.09 -1.98
C HIS A 99 21.74 1.71 -2.26
N ASN A 100 21.84 3.05 -2.23
CA ASN A 100 23.05 3.80 -2.55
C ASN A 100 23.66 3.43 -3.91
N GLY A 101 22.81 3.22 -4.92
CA GLY A 101 23.24 2.85 -6.25
C GLY A 101 23.65 1.37 -6.42
N LYS A 102 23.52 0.55 -5.36
CA LYS A 102 23.83 -0.87 -5.40
C LYS A 102 22.54 -1.69 -5.43
N ILE A 103 22.44 -2.62 -6.39
CA ILE A 103 21.31 -3.50 -6.54
C ILE A 103 21.38 -4.63 -5.50
N ASP A 104 20.23 -4.93 -4.88
CA ASP A 104 20.02 -6.12 -4.05
C ASP A 104 19.33 -7.23 -4.86
N GLU A 105 20.14 -8.06 -5.51
CA GLU A 105 19.64 -9.17 -6.32
C GLU A 105 18.90 -10.22 -5.49
N LYS A 106 19.23 -10.35 -4.19
CA LYS A 106 18.52 -11.29 -3.29
C LYS A 106 17.10 -10.81 -3.01
N ALA A 107 16.94 -9.50 -2.78
CA ALA A 107 15.65 -8.86 -2.63
C ALA A 107 14.81 -9.01 -3.91
N MET A 108 15.41 -8.72 -5.09
CA MET A 108 14.75 -8.91 -6.39
C MET A 108 14.25 -10.34 -6.56
N LYS A 109 15.13 -11.33 -6.34
CA LYS A 109 14.79 -12.77 -6.48
C LYS A 109 13.65 -13.17 -5.53
N LYS A 110 13.64 -12.67 -4.29
CA LYS A 110 12.57 -12.93 -3.32
C LYS A 110 11.23 -12.38 -3.78
N GLN A 111 11.22 -11.24 -4.46
CA GLN A 111 10.04 -10.62 -5.02
C GLN A 111 9.68 -11.14 -6.43
N ARG A 112 10.41 -12.13 -6.95
CA ARG A 112 10.27 -12.66 -8.33
C ARG A 112 10.38 -11.55 -9.36
N TYR A 113 11.25 -10.59 -9.11
CA TYR A 113 11.48 -9.40 -9.91
C TYR A 113 12.82 -9.54 -10.64
N ASN A 114 12.81 -9.43 -11.94
CA ASN A 114 14.00 -9.60 -12.78
C ASN A 114 14.58 -8.24 -13.23
N PHE A 115 15.70 -8.28 -13.94
CA PHE A 115 16.34 -7.05 -14.45
C PHE A 115 15.54 -6.37 -15.55
N ASP A 116 14.80 -7.13 -16.36
CA ASP A 116 13.97 -6.56 -17.42
C ASP A 116 12.81 -5.76 -16.82
N ASP A 117 12.20 -6.30 -15.73
CA ASP A 117 11.16 -5.60 -14.96
C ASP A 117 11.71 -4.32 -14.35
N LEU A 118 12.91 -4.38 -13.73
CA LEU A 118 13.57 -3.22 -13.14
C LEU A 118 13.81 -2.13 -14.18
N LEU A 119 14.42 -2.50 -15.30
CA LEU A 119 14.74 -1.56 -16.37
C LEU A 119 13.49 -0.98 -17.03
N LEU A 120 12.43 -1.78 -17.19
CA LEU A 120 11.16 -1.32 -17.70
C LEU A 120 10.57 -0.25 -16.79
N GLN A 121 10.44 -0.55 -15.50
CA GLN A 121 9.85 0.40 -14.56
C GLN A 121 10.72 1.64 -14.31
N LEU A 122 12.04 1.53 -14.41
CA LEU A 122 12.92 2.70 -14.41
C LEU A 122 12.62 3.63 -15.59
N ARG A 123 12.43 3.07 -16.81
CA ARG A 123 12.08 3.87 -17.99
C ARG A 123 10.70 4.53 -17.86
N GLU A 124 9.73 3.87 -17.25
CA GLU A 124 8.41 4.45 -16.91
C GLU A 124 8.51 5.66 -15.95
N LYS A 125 9.60 5.73 -15.18
CA LYS A 125 9.91 6.85 -14.26
C LYS A 125 10.91 7.85 -14.87
N ASP A 126 11.09 7.84 -16.19
CA ASP A 126 12.07 8.70 -16.90
C ASP A 126 13.52 8.52 -16.40
N VAL A 127 13.88 7.30 -16.05
CA VAL A 127 15.24 6.91 -15.66
C VAL A 127 15.78 5.93 -16.68
N PHE A 128 16.65 6.40 -17.56
CA PHE A 128 17.23 5.59 -18.64
C PHE A 128 18.58 4.98 -18.28
N ASN A 129 19.23 5.50 -17.25
CA ASN A 129 20.53 5.01 -16.79
C ASN A 129 20.43 4.55 -15.33
N LEU A 130 20.67 3.26 -15.11
CA LEU A 130 20.69 2.66 -13.78
C LEU A 130 21.73 3.32 -12.85
N ALA A 131 22.83 3.82 -13.41
CA ALA A 131 23.86 4.51 -12.66
C ALA A 131 23.39 5.83 -11.99
N ASP A 132 22.29 6.41 -12.49
CA ASP A 132 21.68 7.62 -11.94
C ASP A 132 20.71 7.34 -10.79
N VAL A 133 20.47 6.06 -10.45
CA VAL A 133 19.59 5.66 -9.35
C VAL A 133 20.38 5.61 -8.05
N GLU A 134 19.90 6.28 -7.02
CA GLU A 134 20.42 6.17 -5.67
C GLU A 134 19.64 5.14 -4.85
N PHE A 135 18.30 5.22 -4.88
CA PHE A 135 17.40 4.25 -4.26
C PHE A 135 16.29 3.84 -5.22
N ALA A 136 15.91 2.59 -5.15
CA ALA A 136 14.67 2.09 -5.77
C ALA A 136 13.96 1.15 -4.80
N VAL A 137 12.68 1.41 -4.59
CA VAL A 137 11.81 0.67 -3.67
C VAL A 137 10.67 0.09 -4.46
N LEU A 138 10.51 -1.23 -4.42
CA LEU A 138 9.33 -1.92 -4.94
C LEU A 138 8.21 -1.78 -3.91
N GLU A 139 7.17 -1.08 -4.29
CA GLU A 139 6.00 -0.86 -3.45
C GLU A 139 5.10 -2.11 -3.40
N PRO A 140 4.22 -2.24 -2.40
CA PRO A 140 3.25 -3.34 -2.33
C PRO A 140 2.32 -3.41 -3.54
N SER A 141 2.04 -2.29 -4.20
CA SER A 141 1.28 -2.21 -5.46
C SER A 141 1.99 -2.84 -6.66
N GLY A 142 3.28 -3.20 -6.51
CA GLY A 142 4.14 -3.66 -7.60
C GLY A 142 4.79 -2.53 -8.41
N SER A 143 4.51 -1.28 -8.09
CA SER A 143 5.16 -0.13 -8.73
C SER A 143 6.54 0.17 -8.11
N LEU A 144 7.44 0.81 -8.87
CA LEU A 144 8.76 1.18 -8.42
C LEU A 144 8.82 2.68 -8.04
N SER A 145 9.16 2.95 -6.80
CA SER A 145 9.53 4.31 -6.34
C SER A 145 11.03 4.51 -6.53
N VAL A 146 11.43 5.59 -7.21
CA VAL A 146 12.84 5.81 -7.58
C VAL A 146 13.33 7.17 -7.09
N LEU A 147 14.46 7.17 -6.40
CA LEU A 147 15.23 8.36 -6.08
C LEU A 147 16.47 8.41 -6.97
N LYS A 148 16.57 9.48 -7.77
CA LYS A 148 17.74 9.72 -8.64
C LYS A 148 18.88 10.34 -7.83
N LYS A 149 20.12 10.02 -8.21
CA LYS A 149 21.30 10.72 -7.70
C LYS A 149 21.25 12.18 -8.12
N GLU A 150 21.20 13.08 -7.16
CA GLU A 150 21.38 14.50 -7.47
C GLU A 150 22.85 14.84 -7.68
N LYS A 151 23.15 15.55 -8.75
CA LYS A 151 24.53 15.95 -9.10
C LYS A 151 25.20 16.86 -8.07
N LYS A 152 24.52 17.36 -7.04
CA LYS A 152 25.06 18.26 -6.00
C LYS A 152 24.34 18.36 -4.65
N SER A 153 23.33 17.56 -4.35
CA SER A 153 22.78 17.51 -2.99
C SER A 153 22.61 16.06 -2.56
N SER A 154 22.97 15.77 -1.34
CA SER A 154 22.77 14.45 -0.71
C SER A 154 21.27 14.20 -0.48
N GLY A 155 20.53 13.92 -1.53
CA GLY A 155 19.19 13.38 -1.44
C GLY A 155 19.31 11.98 -0.84
N SER A 156 19.08 11.80 0.44
CA SER A 156 18.94 10.46 0.99
C SER A 156 17.45 10.13 1.12
N LEU A 157 17.11 8.89 0.76
CA LEU A 157 15.77 8.40 0.97
C LEU A 157 15.42 8.53 2.45
N THR A 158 14.30 9.19 2.74
CA THR A 158 13.80 9.27 4.12
C THR A 158 13.29 7.90 4.54
N LEU A 159 14.15 7.15 5.24
CA LEU A 159 13.77 5.87 5.81
C LEU A 159 13.11 6.10 7.16
N PRO A 160 11.87 5.63 7.38
CA PRO A 160 11.24 5.70 8.69
C PRO A 160 11.99 4.80 9.67
N LEU A 161 12.38 5.34 10.84
CA LEU A 161 13.01 4.63 11.94
C LEU A 161 11.98 4.15 12.96
N ILE A 162 10.86 4.87 13.05
CA ILE A 162 9.66 4.46 13.80
C ILE A 162 8.44 4.69 12.92
N LEU A 163 7.55 3.72 12.88
CA LEU A 163 6.21 3.80 12.30
C LEU A 163 5.21 3.22 13.28
N ASP A 164 4.16 3.97 13.59
CA ASP A 164 3.08 3.53 14.48
C ASP A 164 3.62 2.99 15.82
N GLY A 165 4.61 3.67 16.42
CA GLY A 165 5.26 3.25 17.67
C GLY A 165 6.25 2.10 17.55
N GLN A 166 6.45 1.54 16.36
CA GLN A 166 7.31 0.38 16.14
C GLN A 166 8.65 0.77 15.49
N VAL A 167 9.75 0.33 16.10
CA VAL A 167 11.12 0.57 15.60
C VAL A 167 11.37 -0.29 14.36
N GLN A 168 11.85 0.35 13.29
CA GLN A 168 12.20 -0.27 12.01
C GLN A 168 13.68 -0.70 12.03
N THR A 169 13.96 -1.90 12.54
CA THR A 169 15.35 -2.39 12.70
C THR A 169 16.08 -2.52 11.38
N THR A 170 15.40 -2.98 10.33
CA THR A 170 15.98 -3.09 8.98
C THR A 170 16.49 -1.74 8.45
N HIS A 171 15.75 -0.66 8.70
CA HIS A 171 16.16 0.68 8.26
C HIS A 171 17.32 1.22 9.11
N LEU A 172 17.36 0.90 10.40
CA LEU A 172 18.50 1.23 11.27
C LEU A 172 19.77 0.51 10.80
N ASP A 173 19.68 -0.77 10.49
CA ASP A 173 20.80 -1.57 9.97
C ASP A 173 21.34 -0.99 8.64
N MET A 174 20.46 -0.57 7.73
CA MET A 174 20.84 0.12 6.48
C MET A 174 21.62 1.42 6.73
N MET A 175 21.34 2.11 7.84
CA MET A 175 22.05 3.32 8.26
C MET A 175 23.29 3.04 9.12
N GLY A 176 23.61 1.77 9.38
CA GLY A 176 24.69 1.38 10.30
C GLY A 176 24.43 1.82 11.74
N LYS A 177 23.17 1.92 12.15
CA LYS A 177 22.72 2.33 13.48
C LYS A 177 21.98 1.21 14.16
N THR A 178 21.90 1.29 15.52
CA THR A 178 21.21 0.28 16.34
C THR A 178 19.94 0.85 16.96
N ALA A 179 19.03 -0.01 17.36
CA ALA A 179 17.86 0.39 18.14
C ALA A 179 18.24 1.07 19.47
N PHE A 180 19.40 0.70 20.04
CA PHE A 180 19.92 1.34 21.24
C PHE A 180 20.34 2.79 20.97
N TRP A 181 21.02 3.05 19.85
CA TRP A 181 21.37 4.41 19.41
C TRP A 181 20.10 5.26 19.24
N LEU A 182 19.09 4.75 18.55
CA LEU A 182 17.83 5.47 18.34
C LEU A 182 17.16 5.85 19.66
N ARG A 183 17.05 4.90 20.56
CA ARG A 183 16.43 5.13 21.89
C ARG A 183 17.20 6.15 22.71
N LYS A 184 18.53 6.15 22.65
CA LYS A 184 19.37 7.14 23.33
C LYS A 184 19.14 8.54 22.77
N GLU A 185 19.22 8.70 21.46
CA GLU A 185 19.05 9.98 20.77
C GLU A 185 17.66 10.61 21.02
N LEU A 186 16.62 9.78 20.96
CA LEU A 186 15.25 10.24 21.20
C LEU A 186 15.01 10.60 22.65
N ARG A 187 15.62 9.85 23.61
CA ARG A 187 15.54 10.18 25.03
C ARG A 187 16.21 11.52 25.36
N GLU A 188 17.36 11.80 24.78
CA GLU A 188 18.08 13.08 24.96
C GLU A 188 17.25 14.26 24.43
N ARG A 189 16.38 14.03 23.46
CA ARG A 189 15.42 15.02 22.90
C ARG A 189 14.07 15.07 23.63
N GLY A 190 13.91 14.30 24.71
CA GLY A 190 12.70 14.29 25.53
C GLY A 190 11.68 13.21 25.18
N TYR A 191 11.90 12.45 24.11
CA TYR A 191 11.00 11.37 23.68
C TYR A 191 11.33 10.07 24.39
N ARG A 192 10.66 9.81 25.53
CA ARG A 192 10.91 8.63 26.36
C ARG A 192 10.11 7.41 25.96
N ASP A 193 8.90 7.64 25.46
CA ASP A 193 7.96 6.58 25.08
C ASP A 193 7.82 6.54 23.55
N LEU A 194 8.48 5.57 22.93
CA LEU A 194 8.50 5.41 21.48
C LEU A 194 7.15 4.94 20.92
N THR A 195 6.29 4.34 21.74
CA THR A 195 4.97 3.86 21.32
C THR A 195 3.99 4.99 21.00
N LYS A 196 4.32 6.21 21.43
CA LYS A 196 3.55 7.43 21.15
C LYS A 196 4.02 8.20 19.90
N ILE A 197 5.05 7.69 19.22
CA ILE A 197 5.58 8.30 17.99
C ILE A 197 4.89 7.64 16.80
N SER A 198 4.14 8.41 16.02
CA SER A 198 3.51 7.97 14.79
C SER A 198 4.55 7.75 13.68
N PHE A 199 5.48 8.71 13.56
CA PHE A 199 6.54 8.68 12.55
C PHE A 199 7.83 9.24 13.11
N CYS A 200 8.97 8.61 12.79
CA CYS A 200 10.28 9.15 13.06
C CYS A 200 11.25 8.81 11.93
N SER A 201 11.94 9.79 11.41
CA SER A 201 13.04 9.63 10.46
C SER A 201 14.26 10.44 10.87
N PHE A 202 15.43 10.11 10.30
CA PHE A 202 16.67 10.81 10.54
C PHE A 202 17.35 11.12 9.20
N HIS A 203 17.60 12.40 8.95
CA HIS A 203 18.23 12.86 7.72
C HIS A 203 19.18 14.04 8.01
N ASN A 204 20.37 14.01 7.43
CA ASN A 204 21.37 15.08 7.54
C ASN A 204 21.62 15.57 9.00
N GLY A 205 21.67 14.64 9.96
CA GLY A 205 21.90 14.99 11.37
C GLY A 205 20.66 15.45 12.13
N GLN A 206 19.51 15.55 11.48
CA GLN A 206 18.24 15.98 12.08
C GLN A 206 17.21 14.86 12.14
N PHE A 207 16.47 14.82 13.25
CA PHE A 207 15.32 13.98 13.40
C PHE A 207 14.07 14.75 12.98
N HIS A 208 13.22 14.09 12.19
CA HIS A 208 11.84 14.47 12.00
C HIS A 208 10.98 13.51 12.79
N ILE A 209 10.18 14.03 13.73
CA ILE A 209 9.40 13.23 14.67
C ILE A 209 7.98 13.76 14.67
N ASP A 210 7.03 12.86 14.52
CA ASP A 210 5.62 13.12 14.64
C ASP A 210 5.00 12.20 15.69
N MET A 211 4.05 12.75 16.47
CA MET A 211 3.43 12.04 17.58
C MET A 211 2.05 11.55 17.17
N ILE A 212 1.61 10.46 17.76
CA ILE A 212 0.22 9.98 17.57
C ILE A 212 -0.74 11.03 18.15
N ASP A 213 -1.64 11.51 17.30
CA ASP A 213 -2.74 12.38 17.71
C ASP A 213 -3.71 11.62 18.63
N ASN A 214 -4.12 12.27 19.70
CA ASN A 214 -5.07 11.71 20.68
C ASN A 214 -6.50 11.78 20.17
#